data_c4d0ece05f9f8cb0d38e833a0b68bb56
#
_entry.id   c4d0ece05f9f8cb0d38e833a0b68bb56
#
_cell.length_a   1.000
_cell.length_b   1.000
_cell.length_c   1.000
_cell.angle_alpha   90.00
_cell.angle_beta   90.00
_cell.angle_gamma   90.00
#
_symmetry.space_group_name_H-M   'P 1'
#
loop_
_entity.id
_entity.type
_entity.pdbx_description
1 polymer ?
#
loop_
_entity_poly.entity_id
_entity_poly.type
_entity_poly.pdbx_seq_one_letter_code
_entity_poly.pdbx_strand_id
1 'polypeptide(L)'
;MAVGAQGATPAGTYLETAAIGVKEDLADIIYRIDPDETPLVSACSRVAANQVLTEWLVQELNAASDNAQPEGFTAVMQAVLKPVRLNNVCQIIARTVGVSNTLRVVDMAGGEDEYNRQLILRGMEVKRDLELAVTSPLVRTITDPRHMSGLPCYTANGSRGAGAGVMPVGDGSNAGTAGTLRDLTLAMVDSAVQQCWQAGGKPSLGIMSGNVKAYFATLSQGGTGNAVVAQNIQNVTSREQVTIMGAVDVYRTNFGTIDLAPDRFCPIHQIILVSTDYIELAPLPERDIIQQDYAQTGDNSQGGVVFEGCIRPTAPKAHATIFDLNQ
;
A
#
# COMPACT_ATOMS: atom_id res chain seq x y z
N MET A 1 48.37 40.77 2.28
CA MET A 1 48.29 40.04 1.00
C MET A 1 47.34 40.82 0.11
N ALA A 2 47.89 41.40 -0.98
CA ALA A 2 47.10 42.17 -1.92
C ALA A 2 46.20 41.23 -2.73
N VAL A 3 44.90 41.48 -2.70
CA VAL A 3 43.95 40.85 -3.61
C VAL A 3 44.31 41.32 -5.01
N GLY A 4 44.72 40.39 -5.87
CA GLY A 4 45.07 40.68 -7.25
C GLY A 4 43.88 41.32 -7.98
N ALA A 5 44.15 42.48 -8.59
CA ALA A 5 43.20 43.14 -9.46
C ALA A 5 42.77 42.15 -10.57
N GLN A 6 41.47 41.87 -10.69
CA GLN A 6 40.92 41.18 -11.85
C GLN A 6 41.29 42.03 -13.07
N GLY A 7 41.99 41.42 -14.02
CA GLY A 7 42.42 42.08 -15.24
C GLY A 7 41.21 42.63 -15.97
N ALA A 8 41.26 43.94 -16.30
CA ALA A 8 40.23 44.57 -17.12
C ALA A 8 40.18 43.87 -18.49
N THR A 9 38.98 43.52 -18.93
CA THR A 9 38.75 42.92 -20.25
C THR A 9 39.31 43.89 -21.33
N PRO A 10 40.16 43.45 -22.26
CA PRO A 10 40.66 44.32 -23.33
C PRO A 10 39.54 44.97 -24.12
N ALA A 11 39.73 46.27 -24.43
CA ALA A 11 38.75 46.98 -25.27
C ALA A 11 38.61 46.29 -26.63
N GLY A 12 37.38 45.95 -27.02
CA GLY A 12 37.08 45.21 -28.24
C GLY A 12 36.84 43.72 -28.12
N THR A 13 36.95 43.17 -26.89
CA THR A 13 36.61 41.78 -26.63
C THR A 13 35.09 41.61 -26.63
N TYR A 14 34.54 40.74 -27.53
CA TYR A 14 33.14 40.40 -27.60
C TYR A 14 32.86 39.30 -26.54
N LEU A 15 32.15 39.67 -25.47
CA LEU A 15 31.87 38.79 -24.36
C LEU A 15 30.62 37.96 -24.61
N GLU A 16 30.56 36.77 -24.04
CA GLU A 16 29.41 35.89 -24.09
C GLU A 16 28.11 36.58 -23.62
N THR A 17 28.20 37.41 -22.58
CA THR A 17 27.05 38.18 -22.04
C THR A 17 26.49 39.23 -22.99
N ALA A 18 27.23 39.61 -24.04
CA ALA A 18 26.81 40.55 -25.08
C ALA A 18 26.46 39.83 -26.41
N ALA A 19 26.69 38.53 -26.51
CA ALA A 19 26.46 37.76 -27.72
C ALA A 19 24.96 37.44 -27.89
N ILE A 20 24.43 37.84 -29.03
CA ILE A 20 23.08 37.46 -29.45
C ILE A 20 23.17 36.11 -30.16
N GLY A 21 22.59 35.06 -29.56
CA GLY A 21 22.54 33.71 -30.16
C GLY A 21 23.35 32.67 -29.43
N VAL A 22 23.80 32.93 -28.18
CA VAL A 22 24.26 31.88 -27.28
C VAL A 22 23.07 31.01 -26.93
N LYS A 23 23.10 29.71 -27.29
CA LYS A 23 22.10 28.73 -26.86
C LYS A 23 22.26 28.45 -25.37
N GLU A 24 21.17 28.44 -24.66
CA GLU A 24 21.12 27.91 -23.30
C GLU A 24 21.46 26.42 -23.33
N ASP A 25 22.34 25.98 -22.45
CA ASP A 25 22.68 24.58 -22.27
C ASP A 25 21.63 23.94 -21.35
N LEU A 26 20.59 23.39 -21.96
CA LEU A 26 19.53 22.69 -21.27
C LEU A 26 19.73 21.17 -21.43
N ALA A 27 19.81 20.46 -20.31
CA ALA A 27 19.96 19.01 -20.32
C ALA A 27 18.73 18.32 -20.92
N ASP A 28 18.96 17.40 -21.85
CA ASP A 28 17.90 16.59 -22.50
C ASP A 28 17.31 15.51 -21.59
N ILE A 29 17.60 15.55 -20.28
CA ILE A 29 17.17 14.55 -19.31
C ILE A 29 16.33 15.21 -18.22
N ILE A 30 15.12 14.70 -18.02
CA ILE A 30 14.24 15.09 -16.92
C ILE A 30 14.45 14.12 -15.76
N TYR A 31 15.05 14.60 -14.67
CA TYR A 31 15.22 13.82 -13.45
C TYR A 31 13.92 13.81 -12.63
N ARG A 32 13.54 12.64 -12.15
CA ARG A 32 12.38 12.47 -11.30
C ARG A 32 12.75 11.73 -10.00
N ILE A 33 12.29 12.25 -8.87
CA ILE A 33 12.43 11.62 -7.55
C ILE A 33 11.03 11.58 -6.93
N ASP A 34 10.23 10.60 -7.34
CA ASP A 34 8.90 10.39 -6.80
C ASP A 34 8.73 8.97 -6.27
N PRO A 35 7.99 8.77 -5.18
CA PRO A 35 7.66 7.43 -4.71
C PRO A 35 6.63 6.80 -5.66
N ASP A 36 6.94 5.63 -6.19
CA ASP A 36 6.07 4.84 -7.09
C ASP A 36 5.88 3.39 -6.64
N GLU A 37 6.44 3.04 -5.47
CA GLU A 37 6.30 1.72 -4.89
C GLU A 37 4.88 1.50 -4.34
N THR A 38 4.26 0.39 -4.74
CA THR A 38 2.91 -0.02 -4.32
C THR A 38 2.95 -1.48 -3.87
N PRO A 39 3.43 -1.76 -2.63
CA PRO A 39 3.71 -3.11 -2.17
C PRO A 39 2.45 -3.97 -2.04
N LEU A 40 1.33 -3.42 -1.55
CA LEU A 40 0.10 -4.18 -1.35
C LEU A 40 -0.58 -4.53 -2.67
N VAL A 41 -0.77 -3.56 -3.56
CA VAL A 41 -1.37 -3.79 -4.89
C VAL A 41 -0.52 -4.76 -5.72
N SER A 42 0.81 -4.70 -5.57
CA SER A 42 1.73 -5.61 -6.26
C SER A 42 1.66 -7.05 -5.72
N ALA A 43 1.34 -7.23 -4.44
CA ALA A 43 1.20 -8.53 -3.79
C ALA A 43 -0.18 -9.18 -4.03
N CYS A 44 -1.20 -8.39 -4.44
CA CYS A 44 -2.53 -8.91 -4.73
C CYS A 44 -2.55 -9.75 -6.01
N SER A 45 -3.20 -10.91 -5.96
CA SER A 45 -3.56 -11.65 -7.16
C SER A 45 -4.70 -10.93 -7.92
N ARG A 46 -4.81 -11.12 -9.24
CA ARG A 46 -5.82 -10.45 -10.07
C ARG A 46 -6.89 -11.41 -10.52
N VAL A 47 -8.16 -11.06 -10.26
CA VAL A 47 -9.33 -11.83 -10.66
C VAL A 47 -10.37 -10.87 -11.20
N ALA A 48 -10.90 -11.10 -12.40
CA ALA A 48 -11.88 -10.21 -13.01
C ALA A 48 -13.17 -10.12 -12.20
N ALA A 49 -13.67 -8.91 -11.98
CA ALA A 49 -15.00 -8.67 -11.43
C ALA A 49 -16.04 -8.68 -12.57
N ASN A 50 -17.17 -9.34 -12.36
CA ASN A 50 -18.23 -9.39 -13.37
C ASN A 50 -19.30 -8.32 -13.18
N GLN A 51 -19.36 -7.68 -12.02
CA GLN A 51 -20.35 -6.67 -11.65
C GLN A 51 -19.72 -5.57 -10.79
N VAL A 52 -20.35 -4.40 -10.79
CA VAL A 52 -19.94 -3.25 -9.94
C VAL A 52 -19.99 -3.61 -8.46
N LEU A 53 -21.00 -4.34 -8.03
CA LEU A 53 -21.06 -4.94 -6.69
C LEU A 53 -20.51 -6.36 -6.79
N THR A 54 -19.29 -6.54 -6.37
CA THR A 54 -18.64 -7.86 -6.35
C THR A 54 -18.96 -8.56 -5.04
N GLU A 55 -19.48 -9.78 -5.12
CA GLU A 55 -19.88 -10.56 -3.96
C GLU A 55 -19.17 -11.92 -3.94
N TRP A 56 -18.87 -12.41 -2.74
CA TRP A 56 -18.29 -13.75 -2.53
C TRP A 56 -18.81 -14.37 -1.25
N LEU A 57 -18.69 -15.68 -1.15
CA LEU A 57 -19.16 -16.46 0.00
C LEU A 57 -17.97 -16.94 0.81
N VAL A 58 -18.06 -16.78 2.13
CA VAL A 58 -17.11 -17.32 3.09
C VAL A 58 -17.84 -18.27 4.02
N GLN A 59 -17.29 -19.47 4.22
CA GLN A 59 -17.83 -20.47 5.10
C GLN A 59 -16.79 -20.96 6.08
N GLU A 60 -17.19 -21.10 7.32
CA GLU A 60 -16.36 -21.63 8.40
C GLU A 60 -16.81 -23.04 8.75
N LEU A 61 -15.90 -23.81 9.35
CA LEU A 61 -16.22 -25.10 9.92
C LEU A 61 -16.70 -24.93 11.36
N ASN A 62 -17.50 -25.88 11.85
CA ASN A 62 -17.81 -25.95 13.27
C ASN A 62 -16.52 -26.14 14.08
N ALA A 63 -16.49 -25.59 15.30
CA ALA A 63 -15.37 -25.80 16.20
C ALA A 63 -15.19 -27.31 16.48
N ALA A 64 -13.93 -27.71 16.61
CA ALA A 64 -13.62 -29.07 17.01
C ALA A 64 -14.21 -29.37 18.41
N SER A 65 -14.87 -30.50 18.55
CA SER A 65 -15.46 -30.96 19.80
C SER A 65 -15.16 -32.44 19.99
N ASP A 66 -15.20 -32.89 21.24
CA ASP A 66 -15.18 -34.33 21.51
C ASP A 66 -16.46 -34.96 20.94
N ASN A 67 -16.30 -35.76 19.89
CA ASN A 67 -17.39 -36.39 19.16
C ASN A 67 -17.30 -37.95 19.25
N ALA A 68 -16.81 -38.44 20.39
CA ALA A 68 -16.83 -39.90 20.64
C ALA A 68 -18.27 -40.42 20.71
N GLN A 69 -18.57 -41.43 19.88
CA GLN A 69 -19.88 -42.03 19.80
C GLN A 69 -19.83 -43.45 20.39
N PRO A 70 -20.88 -43.89 21.10
CA PRO A 70 -20.99 -45.28 21.54
C PRO A 70 -21.23 -46.22 20.35
N GLU A 71 -20.89 -47.47 20.50
CA GLU A 71 -21.21 -48.52 19.53
C GLU A 71 -22.73 -48.62 19.35
N GLY A 72 -23.20 -48.61 18.11
CA GLY A 72 -24.63 -48.62 17.80
C GLY A 72 -25.36 -47.28 18.01
N PHE A 73 -24.64 -46.14 17.99
CA PHE A 73 -25.21 -44.81 18.15
C PHE A 73 -26.30 -44.52 17.08
N THR A 74 -27.29 -43.75 17.44
CA THR A 74 -28.29 -43.23 16.51
C THR A 74 -27.87 -41.88 15.98
N ALA A 75 -27.85 -41.70 14.64
CA ALA A 75 -27.42 -40.45 14.04
C ALA A 75 -28.34 -39.28 14.44
N VAL A 76 -27.80 -38.24 15.04
CA VAL A 76 -28.51 -36.99 15.34
C VAL A 76 -28.02 -35.92 14.35
N MET A 77 -28.96 -35.25 13.66
CA MET A 77 -28.62 -34.19 12.72
C MET A 77 -28.07 -32.99 13.46
N GLN A 78 -26.84 -32.60 13.12
CA GLN A 78 -26.20 -31.43 13.69
C GLN A 78 -26.48 -30.17 12.84
N ALA A 79 -26.50 -29.02 13.49
CA ALA A 79 -26.65 -27.74 12.79
C ALA A 79 -25.47 -27.47 11.85
N VAL A 80 -25.78 -27.06 10.63
CA VAL A 80 -24.78 -26.68 9.60
C VAL A 80 -24.61 -25.19 9.63
N LEU A 81 -23.31 -24.72 9.67
CA LEU A 81 -23.00 -23.32 9.48
C LEU A 81 -23.27 -22.92 8.03
N LYS A 82 -24.04 -21.85 7.85
CA LYS A 82 -24.36 -21.31 6.53
C LYS A 82 -23.22 -20.40 6.05
N PRO A 83 -22.95 -20.37 4.74
CA PRO A 83 -22.02 -19.39 4.18
C PRO A 83 -22.46 -17.95 4.46
N VAL A 84 -21.53 -17.08 4.76
CA VAL A 84 -21.73 -15.63 4.89
C VAL A 84 -21.37 -14.96 3.57
N ARG A 85 -22.23 -14.08 3.08
CA ARG A 85 -22.01 -13.30 1.88
C ARG A 85 -21.28 -12.01 2.25
N LEU A 86 -20.11 -11.80 1.67
CA LEU A 86 -19.35 -10.56 1.72
C LEU A 86 -19.43 -9.86 0.36
N ASN A 87 -19.27 -8.56 0.35
CA ASN A 87 -19.29 -7.78 -0.88
C ASN A 87 -18.37 -6.55 -0.81
N ASN A 88 -17.96 -6.07 -2.00
CA ASN A 88 -17.27 -4.80 -2.17
C ASN A 88 -17.78 -4.12 -3.45
N VAL A 89 -17.55 -2.81 -3.57
CA VAL A 89 -18.00 -1.99 -4.69
C VAL A 89 -16.80 -1.58 -5.53
N CYS A 90 -16.89 -1.74 -6.86
CA CYS A 90 -15.85 -1.28 -7.77
C CYS A 90 -15.82 0.25 -7.79
N GLN A 91 -14.66 0.81 -7.49
CA GLN A 91 -14.36 2.24 -7.51
C GLN A 91 -13.70 2.60 -8.84
N ILE A 92 -14.05 3.77 -9.38
CA ILE A 92 -13.37 4.35 -10.52
C ILE A 92 -12.26 5.26 -10.01
N ILE A 93 -11.04 5.02 -10.46
CA ILE A 93 -9.87 5.86 -10.20
C ILE A 93 -9.38 6.33 -11.57
N ALA A 94 -9.31 7.64 -11.81
CA ALA A 94 -8.94 8.19 -13.08
C ALA A 94 -8.03 9.40 -12.92
N ARG A 95 -7.03 9.50 -13.80
CA ARG A 95 -6.17 10.66 -13.96
C ARG A 95 -6.16 11.09 -15.43
N THR A 96 -6.46 12.34 -15.66
CA THR A 96 -6.56 12.89 -17.02
C THR A 96 -5.36 13.75 -17.36
N VAL A 97 -5.09 13.88 -18.64
CA VAL A 97 -4.06 14.75 -19.21
C VAL A 97 -4.59 15.45 -20.45
N GLY A 98 -4.18 16.69 -20.65
CA GLY A 98 -4.43 17.44 -21.89
C GLY A 98 -3.17 18.19 -22.28
N VAL A 99 -2.75 18.06 -23.54
CA VAL A 99 -1.56 18.72 -24.09
C VAL A 99 -1.97 19.45 -25.36
N SER A 100 -1.53 20.70 -25.51
CA SER A 100 -1.81 21.47 -26.74
C SER A 100 -1.08 20.86 -27.94
N ASN A 101 -1.71 20.88 -29.09
CA ASN A 101 -1.10 20.36 -30.33
C ASN A 101 0.16 21.14 -30.70
N THR A 102 0.24 22.43 -30.38
CA THR A 102 1.45 23.25 -30.59
C THR A 102 2.62 22.68 -29.76
N LEU A 103 2.41 22.31 -28.49
CA LEU A 103 3.45 21.74 -27.62
C LEU A 103 3.97 20.39 -28.13
N ARG A 104 3.09 19.60 -28.78
CA ARG A 104 3.47 18.31 -29.38
C ARG A 104 4.34 18.42 -30.63
N VAL A 105 4.33 19.58 -31.29
CA VAL A 105 5.09 19.83 -32.52
C VAL A 105 6.40 20.57 -32.26
N VAL A 106 6.48 21.33 -31.15
CA VAL A 106 7.68 22.06 -30.75
C VAL A 106 8.73 21.09 -30.24
N ASP A 107 9.97 21.28 -30.68
CA ASP A 107 11.11 20.53 -30.17
C ASP A 107 11.35 20.86 -28.69
N MET A 108 11.31 19.86 -27.84
CA MET A 108 11.40 20.00 -26.40
C MET A 108 12.64 19.28 -25.87
N ALA A 109 13.36 19.94 -24.95
CA ALA A 109 14.38 19.26 -24.17
C ALA A 109 13.76 18.19 -23.26
N GLY A 110 14.28 16.96 -23.30
CA GLY A 110 13.91 15.88 -22.39
C GLY A 110 12.84 14.91 -22.86
N GLY A 111 12.40 14.92 -24.11
CA GLY A 111 11.50 13.92 -24.65
C GLY A 111 10.86 14.28 -25.99
N GLU A 112 10.56 13.24 -26.78
CA GLU A 112 9.98 13.43 -28.14
C GLU A 112 8.48 13.74 -28.12
N ASP A 113 7.68 13.20 -27.16
CA ASP A 113 6.23 13.43 -27.08
C ASP A 113 5.78 13.61 -25.63
N GLU A 114 5.49 14.84 -25.28
CA GLU A 114 5.03 15.22 -23.93
C GLU A 114 3.71 14.53 -23.54
N TYR A 115 2.83 14.28 -24.51
CA TYR A 115 1.56 13.59 -24.23
C TYR A 115 1.80 12.15 -23.73
N ASN A 116 2.64 11.40 -24.42
CA ASN A 116 2.98 10.02 -24.01
C ASN A 116 3.72 9.99 -22.67
N ARG A 117 4.64 10.94 -22.46
CA ARG A 117 5.33 11.07 -21.17
C ARG A 117 4.35 11.32 -20.03
N GLN A 118 3.41 12.23 -20.22
CA GLN A 118 2.38 12.54 -19.23
C GLN A 118 1.44 11.35 -18.97
N LEU A 119 1.06 10.58 -19.98
CA LEU A 119 0.25 9.38 -19.82
C LEU A 119 0.93 8.33 -18.92
N ILE A 120 2.23 8.12 -19.10
CA ILE A 120 3.01 7.20 -18.23
C ILE A 120 2.98 7.69 -16.77
N LEU A 121 3.17 9.00 -16.56
CA LEU A 121 3.09 9.58 -15.21
C LEU A 121 1.71 9.40 -14.58
N ARG A 122 0.63 9.63 -15.35
CA ARG A 122 -0.75 9.40 -14.87
C ARG A 122 -1.00 7.94 -14.52
N GLY A 123 -0.42 6.99 -15.27
CA GLY A 123 -0.47 5.56 -14.93
C GLY A 123 0.16 5.24 -13.57
N MET A 124 1.29 5.85 -13.24
CA MET A 124 1.91 5.71 -11.93
C MET A 124 1.07 6.36 -10.82
N GLU A 125 0.51 7.54 -11.08
CA GLU A 125 -0.38 8.21 -10.12
C GLU A 125 -1.63 7.38 -9.82
N VAL A 126 -2.26 6.75 -10.81
CA VAL A 126 -3.41 5.85 -10.62
C VAL A 126 -3.06 4.67 -9.73
N LYS A 127 -1.86 4.07 -9.90
CA LYS A 127 -1.39 2.99 -9.01
C LYS A 127 -1.23 3.46 -7.56
N ARG A 128 -0.70 4.65 -7.35
CA ARG A 128 -0.55 5.25 -6.02
C ARG A 128 -1.91 5.53 -5.36
N ASP A 129 -2.85 6.09 -6.14
CA ASP A 129 -4.21 6.34 -5.67
C ASP A 129 -4.92 5.02 -5.30
N LEU A 130 -4.66 3.94 -6.06
CA LEU A 130 -5.18 2.61 -5.77
C LEU A 130 -4.58 2.03 -4.48
N GLU A 131 -3.26 2.15 -4.27
CA GLU A 131 -2.60 1.71 -3.04
C GLU A 131 -3.18 2.41 -1.82
N LEU A 132 -3.33 3.75 -1.89
CA LEU A 132 -3.96 4.54 -0.84
C LEU A 132 -5.40 4.08 -0.55
N ALA A 133 -6.20 3.80 -1.59
CA ALA A 133 -7.58 3.37 -1.42
C ALA A 133 -7.67 1.98 -0.78
N VAL A 134 -6.74 1.07 -1.11
CA VAL A 134 -6.69 -0.29 -0.56
C VAL A 134 -6.21 -0.31 0.89
N THR A 135 -5.23 0.52 1.25
CA THR A 135 -4.65 0.58 2.60
C THR A 135 -5.47 1.43 3.57
N SER A 136 -6.33 2.33 3.08
CA SER A 136 -7.13 3.22 3.92
C SER A 136 -8.33 2.50 4.56
N PRO A 137 -8.70 2.82 5.82
CA PRO A 137 -9.89 2.29 6.48
C PRO A 137 -11.18 2.97 5.99
N LEU A 138 -11.34 3.06 4.67
CA LEU A 138 -12.53 3.62 4.04
C LEU A 138 -13.62 2.55 3.90
N VAL A 139 -14.85 2.96 4.16
CA VAL A 139 -16.04 2.10 4.05
C VAL A 139 -16.59 2.15 2.63
N ARG A 140 -17.08 1.02 2.13
CA ARG A 140 -17.71 0.99 0.81
C ARG A 140 -18.93 1.90 0.73
N THR A 141 -19.06 2.59 -0.41
CA THR A 141 -20.21 3.43 -0.72
C THR A 141 -20.68 3.15 -2.15
N ILE A 142 -21.95 2.82 -2.31
CA ILE A 142 -22.55 2.52 -3.63
C ILE A 142 -23.07 3.78 -4.32
N THR A 143 -23.25 4.87 -3.57
CA THR A 143 -23.71 6.18 -4.09
C THR A 143 -22.57 6.86 -4.86
N ASP A 144 -22.85 7.52 -5.96
CA ASP A 144 -21.86 8.27 -6.72
C ASP A 144 -21.36 9.52 -5.94
N PRO A 145 -20.02 9.73 -5.86
CA PRO A 145 -18.96 8.84 -6.36
C PRO A 145 -18.83 7.56 -5.52
N ARG A 146 -18.74 6.40 -6.20
CA ARG A 146 -18.59 5.10 -5.53
C ARG A 146 -17.21 4.95 -4.92
N HIS A 147 -17.15 4.41 -3.71
CA HIS A 147 -15.91 4.07 -3.05
C HIS A 147 -15.85 2.58 -2.72
N MET A 148 -14.71 1.95 -2.98
CA MET A 148 -14.44 0.61 -2.47
C MET A 148 -14.09 0.69 -0.98
N SER A 149 -14.38 -0.39 -0.26
CA SER A 149 -13.87 -0.55 1.10
C SER A 149 -12.42 -0.99 1.05
N GLY A 150 -11.58 -0.36 1.85
CA GLY A 150 -10.18 -0.77 2.01
C GLY A 150 -10.03 -2.03 2.85
N LEU A 151 -8.87 -2.68 2.75
CA LEU A 151 -8.56 -3.92 3.46
C LEU A 151 -8.76 -3.82 4.99
N PRO A 152 -8.40 -2.71 5.67
CA PRO A 152 -8.58 -2.61 7.12
C PRO A 152 -10.04 -2.76 7.60
N CYS A 153 -11.03 -2.47 6.75
CA CYS A 153 -12.45 -2.64 7.11
C CYS A 153 -12.92 -4.11 7.07
N TYR A 154 -12.15 -4.99 6.42
CA TYR A 154 -12.42 -6.44 6.40
C TYR A 154 -11.68 -7.19 7.51
N THR A 155 -10.74 -6.54 8.22
CA THR A 155 -9.96 -7.19 9.27
C THR A 155 -10.68 -7.09 10.62
N ALA A 156 -11.29 -8.18 11.07
CA ALA A 156 -11.81 -8.30 12.42
C ALA A 156 -10.72 -8.66 13.45
N ASN A 157 -9.62 -9.27 12.99
CA ASN A 157 -8.46 -9.62 13.81
C ASN A 157 -7.52 -8.42 13.98
N GLY A 158 -6.78 -8.43 15.08
CA GLY A 158 -5.85 -7.36 15.41
C GLY A 158 -6.23 -6.65 16.70
N SER A 159 -5.92 -5.37 16.80
CA SER A 159 -6.21 -4.62 18.01
C SER A 159 -6.35 -3.12 17.77
N ARG A 160 -7.15 -2.46 18.60
CA ARG A 160 -7.27 -1.00 18.68
C ARG A 160 -6.85 -0.49 20.05
N GLY A 161 -6.65 0.82 20.13
CA GLY A 161 -6.36 1.51 21.38
C GLY A 161 -7.49 1.43 22.40
N ALA A 162 -7.18 1.64 23.67
CA ALA A 162 -8.14 1.63 24.75
C ALA A 162 -9.20 2.73 24.64
N GLY A 163 -10.21 2.70 25.48
CA GLY A 163 -11.31 3.67 25.51
C GLY A 163 -12.44 3.30 24.56
N ALA A 164 -12.75 4.16 23.60
CA ALA A 164 -13.82 3.93 22.63
C ALA A 164 -13.42 3.07 21.42
N GLY A 165 -12.18 2.53 21.39
CA GLY A 165 -11.67 1.76 20.26
C GLY A 165 -12.44 0.46 20.05
N VAL A 166 -13.04 0.30 18.86
CA VAL A 166 -13.77 -0.89 18.43
C VAL A 166 -13.23 -1.35 17.08
N MET A 167 -12.88 -2.63 16.98
CA MET A 167 -12.44 -3.22 15.71
C MET A 167 -13.57 -3.20 14.67
N PRO A 168 -13.24 -3.14 13.36
CA PRO A 168 -14.19 -3.37 12.30
C PRO A 168 -14.88 -4.74 12.45
N VAL A 169 -16.10 -4.84 11.94
CA VAL A 169 -16.85 -6.11 11.95
C VAL A 169 -16.23 -7.16 11.01
N GLY A 170 -15.44 -6.71 10.02
CA GLY A 170 -14.76 -7.60 9.08
C GLY A 170 -15.57 -7.91 7.81
N ASP A 171 -16.62 -7.14 7.55
CA ASP A 171 -17.49 -7.29 6.37
C ASP A 171 -17.38 -6.10 5.39
N GLY A 172 -16.49 -5.14 5.65
CA GLY A 172 -16.32 -3.92 4.86
C GLY A 172 -17.43 -2.88 5.04
N SER A 173 -18.38 -3.08 5.98
CA SER A 173 -19.48 -2.14 6.22
C SER A 173 -19.12 -1.03 7.19
N ASN A 174 -18.11 -1.21 8.00
CA ASN A 174 -17.62 -0.19 8.93
C ASN A 174 -16.11 -0.21 9.10
N ALA A 175 -15.55 0.93 9.49
CA ALA A 175 -14.12 1.09 9.77
C ALA A 175 -13.78 0.88 11.26
N GLY A 176 -14.76 0.49 12.08
CA GLY A 176 -14.63 0.51 13.53
C GLY A 176 -14.54 1.94 14.09
N THR A 177 -14.26 2.06 15.39
CA THR A 177 -14.11 3.35 16.07
C THR A 177 -12.66 3.49 16.53
N ALA A 178 -12.06 4.66 16.33
CA ALA A 178 -10.71 4.94 16.78
C ALA A 178 -10.65 4.96 18.33
N GLY A 179 -9.59 4.36 18.87
CA GLY A 179 -9.27 4.39 20.28
C GLY A 179 -8.20 5.43 20.62
N THR A 180 -7.66 5.34 21.83
CA THR A 180 -6.53 6.16 22.26
C THR A 180 -5.26 5.70 21.54
N LEU A 181 -4.47 6.64 21.04
CA LEU A 181 -3.16 6.33 20.46
C LEU A 181 -2.25 5.66 21.48
N ARG A 182 -1.49 4.69 21.02
CA ARG A 182 -0.60 3.87 21.88
C ARG A 182 0.69 3.51 21.17
N ASP A 183 1.71 3.26 21.93
CA ASP A 183 2.99 2.81 21.38
C ASP A 183 2.89 1.35 20.91
N LEU A 184 3.52 1.06 19.78
CA LEU A 184 3.61 -0.29 19.26
C LEU A 184 4.44 -1.17 20.20
N THR A 185 3.99 -2.41 20.41
CA THR A 185 4.76 -3.44 21.12
C THR A 185 4.82 -4.71 20.28
N LEU A 186 5.90 -5.49 20.42
CA LEU A 186 6.03 -6.77 19.72
C LEU A 186 4.89 -7.74 20.11
N ALA A 187 4.45 -7.67 21.37
CA ALA A 187 3.32 -8.48 21.85
C ALA A 187 2.01 -8.21 21.10
N MET A 188 1.78 -6.97 20.61
CA MET A 188 0.60 -6.66 19.80
C MET A 188 0.67 -7.35 18.43
N VAL A 189 1.86 -7.38 17.82
CA VAL A 189 2.08 -8.06 16.54
C VAL A 189 1.91 -9.56 16.70
N ASP A 190 2.55 -10.15 17.72
CA ASP A 190 2.44 -11.58 18.01
C ASP A 190 0.98 -11.99 18.29
N SER A 191 0.24 -11.18 19.06
CA SER A 191 -1.18 -11.40 19.33
C SER A 191 -2.03 -11.34 18.05
N ALA A 192 -1.77 -10.38 17.16
CA ALA A 192 -2.48 -10.27 15.91
C ALA A 192 -2.21 -11.47 14.98
N VAL A 193 -0.96 -11.92 14.91
CA VAL A 193 -0.59 -13.13 14.15
C VAL A 193 -1.22 -14.38 14.76
N GLN A 194 -1.24 -14.49 16.08
CA GLN A 194 -1.87 -15.60 16.79
C GLN A 194 -3.38 -15.68 16.48
N GLN A 195 -4.09 -14.54 16.45
CA GLN A 195 -5.51 -14.50 16.09
C GLN A 195 -5.74 -15.00 14.65
N CYS A 196 -4.89 -14.56 13.70
CA CYS A 196 -4.97 -15.06 12.32
C CYS A 196 -4.71 -16.57 12.26
N TRP A 197 -3.68 -17.05 12.98
CA TRP A 197 -3.34 -18.47 13.01
C TRP A 197 -4.46 -19.33 13.61
N GLN A 198 -5.12 -18.86 14.68
CA GLN A 198 -6.28 -19.53 15.27
C GLN A 198 -7.46 -19.62 14.30
N ALA A 199 -7.61 -18.62 13.42
CA ALA A 199 -8.60 -18.62 12.36
C ALA A 199 -8.17 -19.41 11.11
N GLY A 200 -6.98 -20.02 11.09
CA GLY A 200 -6.46 -20.81 9.98
C GLY A 200 -5.65 -20.02 8.94
N GLY A 201 -5.45 -18.72 9.14
CA GLY A 201 -4.63 -17.86 8.29
C GLY A 201 -3.15 -17.85 8.67
N LYS A 202 -2.29 -17.46 7.73
CA LYS A 202 -0.85 -17.25 7.95
C LYS A 202 -0.43 -15.95 7.26
N PRO A 203 -0.45 -14.81 7.97
CA PRO A 203 0.03 -13.56 7.40
C PRO A 203 1.49 -13.70 6.98
N SER A 204 1.81 -13.34 5.75
CA SER A 204 3.15 -13.39 5.16
C SER A 204 3.75 -12.00 4.94
N LEU A 205 2.90 -10.98 4.79
CA LEU A 205 3.31 -9.62 4.48
C LEU A 205 2.76 -8.64 5.53
N GLY A 206 3.62 -7.79 6.05
CA GLY A 206 3.27 -6.71 6.97
C GLY A 206 3.51 -5.35 6.30
N ILE A 207 2.45 -4.57 6.11
CA ILE A 207 2.50 -3.25 5.48
C ILE A 207 2.33 -2.19 6.55
N MET A 208 3.22 -1.21 6.54
CA MET A 208 3.23 -0.14 7.52
C MET A 208 3.87 1.13 6.95
N SER A 209 3.56 2.27 7.56
CA SER A 209 4.22 3.52 7.22
C SER A 209 5.71 3.49 7.59
N GLY A 210 6.50 4.35 6.96
CA GLY A 210 7.94 4.44 7.24
C GLY A 210 8.26 4.77 8.69
N ASN A 211 7.46 5.60 9.35
CA ASN A 211 7.63 5.94 10.76
C ASN A 211 7.42 4.73 11.67
N VAL A 212 6.36 3.97 11.43
CA VAL A 212 6.07 2.74 12.18
C VAL A 212 7.16 1.70 11.95
N LYS A 213 7.69 1.56 10.72
CA LYS A 213 8.81 0.65 10.44
C LYS A 213 10.08 1.07 11.17
N ALA A 214 10.40 2.36 11.19
CA ALA A 214 11.55 2.87 11.94
C ALA A 214 11.42 2.58 13.45
N TYR A 215 10.23 2.79 14.01
CA TYR A 215 9.97 2.46 15.41
C TYR A 215 10.03 0.95 15.67
N PHE A 216 9.50 0.13 14.78
CA PHE A 216 9.59 -1.33 14.87
C PHE A 216 11.06 -1.79 14.92
N ALA A 217 11.94 -1.19 14.12
CA ALA A 217 13.37 -1.47 14.15
C ALA A 217 14.00 -1.13 15.53
N THR A 218 13.57 -0.04 16.17
CA THR A 218 14.07 0.30 17.52
C THR A 218 13.61 -0.68 18.58
N LEU A 219 12.39 -1.22 18.47
CA LEU A 219 11.89 -2.26 19.38
C LEU A 219 12.72 -3.54 19.29
N SER A 220 13.17 -3.90 18.09
CA SER A 220 14.01 -5.08 17.87
C SER A 220 15.44 -4.92 18.40
N GLN A 221 15.92 -3.68 18.53
CA GLN A 221 17.26 -3.37 19.02
C GLN A 221 17.37 -3.22 20.55
N GLY A 222 16.29 -3.44 21.29
CA GLY A 222 16.31 -3.35 22.75
C GLY A 222 16.05 -1.94 23.27
N GLY A 223 15.09 -1.22 22.70
CA GLY A 223 14.59 0.08 23.20
C GLY A 223 14.14 -0.02 24.64
N THR A 224 14.28 1.07 25.37
CA THR A 224 14.11 1.29 26.82
C THR A 224 12.88 0.57 27.38
N GLY A 225 13.04 -0.63 27.93
CA GLY A 225 11.99 -1.33 28.67
C GLY A 225 11.90 -2.85 28.53
N ASN A 226 12.49 -3.47 27.52
CA ASN A 226 12.51 -4.92 27.40
C ASN A 226 13.91 -5.45 27.06
N ALA A 227 14.61 -5.86 28.10
CA ALA A 227 15.99 -6.36 28.06
C ALA A 227 16.18 -7.73 27.35
N VAL A 228 15.23 -8.18 26.53
CA VAL A 228 15.23 -9.57 26.04
C VAL A 228 15.57 -9.71 24.56
N VAL A 229 15.60 -8.63 23.77
CA VAL A 229 15.80 -8.74 22.32
C VAL A 229 17.19 -8.29 21.83
N ALA A 230 18.09 -7.96 22.74
CA ALA A 230 19.47 -7.56 22.41
C ALA A 230 20.37 -8.68 21.83
N GLN A 231 19.83 -9.83 21.45
CA GLN A 231 20.63 -10.99 21.01
C GLN A 231 20.73 -11.20 19.50
N ASN A 232 20.13 -10.35 18.66
CA ASN A 232 20.25 -10.52 17.23
C ASN A 232 21.01 -9.42 16.49
N ILE A 233 21.78 -8.60 17.19
CA ILE A 233 22.85 -7.88 16.53
C ILE A 233 23.96 -8.92 16.30
N GLN A 234 23.91 -9.62 15.21
CA GLN A 234 25.09 -10.32 14.73
C GLN A 234 26.14 -9.27 14.41
N ASN A 235 27.01 -9.02 15.40
CA ASN A 235 28.29 -8.38 15.13
C ASN A 235 29.06 -9.30 14.17
N VAL A 236 28.85 -9.13 12.89
CA VAL A 236 29.76 -9.67 11.89
C VAL A 236 31.04 -8.88 11.99
N THR A 237 31.87 -9.26 12.95
CA THR A 237 33.23 -8.74 13.07
C THR A 237 34.07 -9.43 12.01
N SER A 238 33.98 -8.99 10.78
CA SER A 238 35.08 -9.15 9.86
C SER A 238 36.08 -8.04 10.19
N ARG A 239 37.34 -8.36 10.23
CA ARG A 239 38.44 -7.54 10.77
C ARG A 239 38.62 -6.16 10.13
N GLU A 240 37.83 -5.76 9.15
CA GLU A 240 38.05 -4.51 8.40
C GLU A 240 36.87 -3.53 8.33
N GLN A 241 35.62 -3.95 8.66
CA GLN A 241 34.46 -3.04 8.66
C GLN A 241 33.47 -3.41 9.76
N VAL A 242 33.10 -2.44 10.58
CA VAL A 242 31.97 -2.55 11.52
C VAL A 242 30.70 -2.16 10.76
N THR A 243 29.86 -3.12 10.44
CA THR A 243 28.56 -2.86 9.83
C THR A 243 27.49 -2.84 10.92
N ILE A 244 26.86 -1.70 11.12
CA ILE A 244 25.68 -1.57 12.00
C ILE A 244 24.45 -1.87 11.15
N MET A 245 23.75 -2.98 11.41
CA MET A 245 22.50 -3.32 10.78
C MET A 245 21.33 -2.84 11.66
N GLY A 246 20.63 -1.80 11.22
CA GLY A 246 19.51 -1.20 11.92
C GLY A 246 18.14 -1.49 11.28
N ALA A 247 18.09 -2.28 10.20
CA ALA A 247 16.85 -2.59 9.50
C ALA A 247 16.33 -3.98 9.86
N VAL A 248 15.01 -4.11 10.01
CA VAL A 248 14.30 -5.38 10.15
C VAL A 248 13.38 -5.51 8.94
N ASP A 249 13.72 -6.39 8.01
CA ASP A 249 12.90 -6.67 6.83
C ASP A 249 12.03 -7.92 7.03
N VAL A 250 12.46 -8.84 7.87
CA VAL A 250 11.74 -10.07 8.18
C VAL A 250 11.55 -10.19 9.69
N TYR A 251 10.32 -10.35 10.13
CA TYR A 251 9.98 -10.63 11.52
C TYR A 251 9.52 -12.07 11.66
N ARG A 252 10.21 -12.84 12.50
CA ARG A 252 9.88 -14.23 12.76
C ARG A 252 9.10 -14.35 14.08
N THR A 253 7.84 -14.73 13.97
CA THR A 253 6.96 -15.04 15.10
C THR A 253 6.95 -16.53 15.42
N ASN A 254 6.32 -16.92 16.51
CA ASN A 254 6.09 -18.34 16.85
C ASN A 254 5.17 -19.06 15.83
N PHE A 255 4.41 -18.30 15.02
CA PHE A 255 3.39 -18.82 14.10
C PHE A 255 3.77 -18.70 12.63
N GLY A 256 4.87 -18.03 12.32
CA GLY A 256 5.34 -17.85 10.94
C GLY A 256 6.33 -16.70 10.80
N THR A 257 6.72 -16.46 9.57
CA THR A 257 7.58 -15.34 9.19
C THR A 257 6.77 -14.30 8.43
N ILE A 258 7.03 -13.03 8.70
CA ILE A 258 6.34 -11.89 8.07
C ILE A 258 7.41 -11.00 7.45
N ASP A 259 7.25 -10.71 6.17
CA ASP A 259 8.07 -9.74 5.46
C ASP A 259 7.51 -8.33 5.71
N LEU A 260 8.33 -7.42 6.20
CA LEU A 260 7.91 -6.06 6.57
C LEU A 260 8.22 -5.09 5.45
N ALA A 261 7.21 -4.67 4.72
CA ALA A 261 7.30 -3.70 3.64
C ALA A 261 6.88 -2.31 4.12
N PRO A 262 7.74 -1.28 3.99
CA PRO A 262 7.34 0.10 4.19
C PRO A 262 6.49 0.56 3.02
N ASP A 263 5.36 1.17 3.30
CA ASP A 263 4.50 1.81 2.32
C ASP A 263 4.30 3.28 2.68
N ARG A 264 4.48 4.16 1.70
CA ARG A 264 4.36 5.62 1.87
C ARG A 264 2.91 6.08 1.84
N PHE A 265 2.02 5.26 1.28
CA PHE A 265 0.59 5.56 1.13
C PHE A 265 -0.24 4.94 2.25
N CYS A 266 0.34 4.03 3.03
CA CYS A 266 -0.32 3.46 4.20
C CYS A 266 -0.53 4.53 5.28
N PRO A 267 -1.74 4.65 5.86
CA PRO A 267 -1.99 5.54 7.01
C PRO A 267 -1.00 5.31 8.16
N ILE A 268 -0.54 6.42 8.76
CA ILE A 268 0.57 6.42 9.73
C ILE A 268 0.27 5.70 11.06
N HIS A 269 -1.00 5.50 11.40
CA HIS A 269 -1.43 4.97 12.70
C HIS A 269 -1.80 3.49 12.66
N GLN A 270 -1.34 2.74 11.63
CA GLN A 270 -1.73 1.34 11.47
C GLN A 270 -0.62 0.46 10.90
N ILE A 271 -0.74 -0.84 11.19
CA ILE A 271 0.00 -1.93 10.55
C ILE A 271 -1.03 -2.91 10.00
N ILE A 272 -0.88 -3.28 8.73
CA ILE A 272 -1.75 -4.26 8.07
C ILE A 272 -0.94 -5.54 7.87
N LEU A 273 -1.39 -6.63 8.48
CA LEU A 273 -0.83 -7.97 8.32
C LEU A 273 -1.67 -8.74 7.31
N VAL A 274 -1.06 -9.12 6.21
CA VAL A 274 -1.74 -9.68 5.04
C VAL A 274 -1.28 -11.10 4.77
N SER A 275 -2.21 -11.98 4.51
CA SER A 275 -1.96 -13.28 3.89
C SER A 275 -2.16 -13.13 2.39
N THR A 276 -1.07 -13.18 1.62
CA THR A 276 -1.08 -12.92 0.17
C THR A 276 -1.93 -13.90 -0.62
N ASP A 277 -2.17 -15.11 -0.08
CA ASP A 277 -2.97 -16.16 -0.73
C ASP A 277 -4.48 -15.86 -0.71
N TYR A 278 -4.93 -14.95 0.17
CA TYR A 278 -6.35 -14.67 0.40
C TYR A 278 -6.74 -13.23 0.10
N ILE A 279 -5.93 -12.52 -0.67
CA ILE A 279 -6.25 -11.18 -1.13
C ILE A 279 -6.17 -11.10 -2.65
N GLU A 280 -7.20 -10.54 -3.26
CA GLU A 280 -7.33 -10.39 -4.69
C GLU A 280 -7.72 -8.97 -5.04
N LEU A 281 -7.19 -8.48 -6.16
CA LEU A 281 -7.66 -7.27 -6.81
C LEU A 281 -8.60 -7.67 -7.94
N ALA A 282 -9.81 -7.17 -7.91
CA ALA A 282 -10.88 -7.51 -8.84
C ALA A 282 -11.21 -6.32 -9.76
N PRO A 283 -10.44 -6.09 -10.84
CA PRO A 283 -10.79 -5.11 -11.85
C PRO A 283 -11.99 -5.59 -12.70
N LEU A 284 -12.79 -4.65 -13.19
CA LEU A 284 -13.77 -4.94 -14.22
C LEU A 284 -13.07 -5.30 -15.54
N PRO A 285 -13.66 -6.18 -16.37
CA PRO A 285 -13.10 -6.53 -17.66
C PRO A 285 -12.82 -5.28 -18.51
N GLU A 286 -11.65 -5.25 -19.14
CA GLU A 286 -11.19 -4.14 -19.99
C GLU A 286 -11.04 -2.79 -19.26
N ARG A 287 -11.01 -2.76 -17.91
CA ARG A 287 -10.84 -1.55 -17.10
C ARG A 287 -9.73 -1.66 -16.04
N ASP A 288 -8.75 -2.54 -16.28
CA ASP A 288 -7.58 -2.69 -15.41
C ASP A 288 -6.43 -1.80 -15.91
N ILE A 289 -6.35 -0.59 -15.42
CA ILE A 289 -5.32 0.42 -15.76
C ILE A 289 -5.19 0.58 -17.29
N ILE A 290 -6.23 1.12 -17.89
CA ILE A 290 -6.29 1.35 -19.31
C ILE A 290 -6.07 2.82 -19.65
N GLN A 291 -5.44 3.07 -20.80
CA GLN A 291 -5.44 4.37 -21.44
C GLN A 291 -6.77 4.59 -22.15
N GLN A 292 -7.32 5.77 -22.00
CA GLN A 292 -8.55 6.19 -22.66
C GLN A 292 -8.32 7.56 -23.32
N ASP A 293 -8.54 7.65 -24.62
CA ASP A 293 -8.48 8.91 -25.33
C ASP A 293 -9.86 9.59 -25.30
N TYR A 294 -9.87 10.87 -25.05
CA TYR A 294 -11.08 11.68 -24.99
C TYR A 294 -11.25 12.53 -26.25
N ALA A 295 -12.50 12.89 -26.53
CA ALA A 295 -12.80 13.78 -27.65
C ALA A 295 -12.11 15.14 -27.48
N GLN A 296 -11.49 15.63 -28.53
CA GLN A 296 -10.86 16.95 -28.53
C GLN A 296 -11.92 18.05 -28.43
N THR A 297 -11.74 18.98 -27.52
CA THR A 297 -12.62 20.15 -27.34
C THR A 297 -11.98 21.46 -27.80
N GLY A 298 -10.87 21.38 -28.53
CA GLY A 298 -10.10 22.51 -29.04
C GLY A 298 -8.82 22.01 -29.69
N ASP A 299 -7.83 22.90 -29.87
CA ASP A 299 -6.51 22.53 -30.37
C ASP A 299 -5.65 21.86 -29.28
N ASN A 300 -6.11 20.69 -28.80
CA ASN A 300 -5.43 19.91 -27.79
C ASN A 300 -5.69 18.40 -27.97
N SER A 301 -4.75 17.59 -27.53
CA SER A 301 -4.92 16.14 -27.36
C SER A 301 -5.26 15.85 -25.90
N GLN A 302 -6.36 15.14 -25.67
CA GLN A 302 -6.86 14.82 -24.34
C GLN A 302 -6.98 13.30 -24.16
N GLY A 303 -6.61 12.83 -23.00
CA GLY A 303 -6.74 11.43 -22.62
C GLY A 303 -6.58 11.25 -21.14
N GLY A 304 -6.51 10.02 -20.72
CA GLY A 304 -6.30 9.69 -19.31
C GLY A 304 -6.03 8.22 -19.11
N VAL A 305 -5.72 7.90 -17.88
CA VAL A 305 -5.56 6.52 -17.40
C VAL A 305 -6.67 6.25 -16.39
N VAL A 306 -7.37 5.16 -16.57
CA VAL A 306 -8.53 4.77 -15.77
C VAL A 306 -8.33 3.37 -15.24
N PHE A 307 -8.64 3.19 -13.97
CA PHE A 307 -8.81 1.90 -13.31
C PHE A 307 -10.23 1.83 -12.73
N GLU A 308 -10.89 0.69 -12.88
CA GLU A 308 -12.16 0.43 -12.20
C GLU A 308 -12.15 -0.98 -11.63
N GLY A 309 -12.24 -1.07 -10.31
CA GLY A 309 -12.18 -2.35 -9.61
C GLY A 309 -12.31 -2.19 -8.11
N CYS A 310 -12.16 -3.29 -7.38
CA CYS A 310 -12.16 -3.33 -5.93
C CYS A 310 -11.21 -4.42 -5.42
N ILE A 311 -10.88 -4.36 -4.11
CA ILE A 311 -10.22 -5.48 -3.45
C ILE A 311 -11.26 -6.52 -3.02
N ARG A 312 -10.83 -7.79 -3.01
CA ARG A 312 -11.60 -8.93 -2.56
C ARG A 312 -10.78 -9.79 -1.60
N PRO A 313 -10.83 -9.52 -0.28
CA PRO A 313 -10.25 -10.42 0.72
C PRO A 313 -11.15 -11.67 0.83
N THR A 314 -10.68 -12.79 0.28
CA THR A 314 -11.45 -14.04 0.20
C THR A 314 -11.62 -14.71 1.55
N ALA A 315 -10.65 -14.52 2.47
CA ALA A 315 -10.71 -15.00 3.85
C ALA A 315 -10.35 -13.86 4.81
N PRO A 316 -11.28 -12.98 5.20
CA PRO A 316 -11.02 -11.82 6.03
C PRO A 316 -10.30 -12.11 7.35
N LYS A 317 -10.59 -13.27 7.97
CA LYS A 317 -9.95 -13.71 9.22
C LYS A 317 -8.48 -14.12 9.06
N ALA A 318 -8.00 -14.27 7.82
CA ALA A 318 -6.58 -14.52 7.55
C ALA A 318 -5.71 -13.26 7.64
N HIS A 319 -6.34 -12.09 7.71
CA HIS A 319 -5.69 -10.80 7.80
C HIS A 319 -5.91 -10.18 9.19
N ALA A 320 -5.02 -9.28 9.58
CA ALA A 320 -5.16 -8.52 10.83
C ALA A 320 -4.70 -7.07 10.62
N THR A 321 -5.26 -6.16 11.38
CA THR A 321 -4.81 -4.77 11.41
C THR A 321 -4.63 -4.29 12.84
N ILE A 322 -3.49 -3.68 13.11
CA ILE A 322 -3.20 -3.00 14.37
C ILE A 322 -3.40 -1.52 14.12
N PHE A 323 -4.34 -0.92 14.83
CA PHE A 323 -4.71 0.48 14.68
C PHE A 323 -4.24 1.31 15.88
N ASP A 324 -4.43 2.63 15.75
CA ASP A 324 -4.26 3.63 16.82
C ASP A 324 -2.83 3.65 17.37
N LEU A 325 -1.84 3.58 16.47
CA LEU A 325 -0.42 3.66 16.81
C LEU A 325 0.05 5.12 16.86
N ASN A 326 0.91 5.44 17.83
CA ASN A 326 1.44 6.79 18.09
C ASN A 326 2.86 6.95 17.53
N GLN A 327 3.11 6.63 16.25
CA GLN A 327 4.42 6.76 15.61
C GLN A 327 4.35 7.55 14.30
#